data_428f73d75b10378717635b010a7df28d
#
_entry.id   428f73d75b10378717635b010a7df28d
#
_cell.length_a   1.000
_cell.length_b   1.000
_cell.length_c   1.000
_cell.angle_alpha   90.00
_cell.angle_beta   90.00
_cell.angle_gamma   90.00
#
_symmetry.space_group_name_H-M   'P 1'
#
loop_
_entity.id
_entity.type
_entity.pdbx_description
1 polymer ?
#
loop_
_entity_poly.entity_id
_entity_poly.type
_entity_poly.pdbx_seq_one_letter_code
_entity_poly.pdbx_strand_id
1 'polypeptide(L)'
;MKNVLVALPLFFISSVSMQAQPSLEKLWESDTTLAVPESVLPFAGGLYVSLIDGSPWEADGKGGIGILDKNGKVLNATWVTGLSAPKGMGVWDKKLYVADISEVVVINTSNGKIESKIKVEGAANLNDITIDDKGVVYVSDSKLGNVHKIVKGKPELYISDLKNVNGLKAVGSDLYLLTANDVLKADRNKKMTTVATTEIGGDGIEPVGNGDYVISCWPGLMYYMDKNGKLTTLLDTRDQKRNTADIGYDASQRIVYVPTFFRKSVMAYRLK
;
A
#
# COMPACT_ATOMS: atom_id res chain seq x y z
N MET A 1 13.62 -3.51 -77.77
CA MET A 1 13.23 -2.60 -76.69
C MET A 1 13.31 -3.38 -75.41
N LYS A 2 14.29 -3.08 -74.56
CA LYS A 2 14.46 -3.79 -73.23
C LYS A 2 13.73 -2.97 -72.14
N ASN A 3 12.75 -3.55 -71.58
CA ASN A 3 12.03 -2.93 -70.38
C ASN A 3 12.92 -3.09 -69.18
N VAL A 4 13.35 -1.99 -68.58
CA VAL A 4 14.00 -1.93 -67.25
C VAL A 4 12.94 -1.74 -66.21
N LEU A 5 12.68 -2.76 -65.37
CA LEU A 5 11.85 -2.63 -64.17
C LEU A 5 12.70 -1.94 -63.10
N VAL A 6 12.31 -0.75 -62.67
CA VAL A 6 12.88 -0.06 -61.51
C VAL A 6 12.07 -0.49 -60.31
N ALA A 7 12.66 -1.28 -59.41
CA ALA A 7 12.08 -1.63 -58.10
C ALA A 7 12.33 -0.46 -57.14
N LEU A 8 11.26 0.19 -56.66
CA LEU A 8 11.33 1.17 -55.57
C LEU A 8 11.42 0.43 -54.25
N PRO A 9 12.40 0.75 -53.37
CA PRO A 9 12.41 0.18 -52.03
C PRO A 9 11.32 0.79 -51.16
N LEU A 10 10.42 -0.05 -50.60
CA LEU A 10 9.48 0.34 -49.56
C LEU A 10 10.23 0.47 -48.25
N PHE A 11 10.42 1.70 -47.76
CA PHE A 11 10.87 1.95 -46.42
C PHE A 11 9.70 1.77 -45.43
N PHE A 12 9.72 0.70 -44.63
CA PHE A 12 8.87 0.55 -43.49
C PHE A 12 9.36 1.48 -42.35
N ILE A 13 8.71 2.58 -42.15
CA ILE A 13 8.89 3.42 -40.94
C ILE A 13 8.16 2.73 -39.83
N SER A 14 8.88 1.96 -39.00
CA SER A 14 8.34 1.48 -37.71
C SER A 14 8.20 2.68 -36.78
N SER A 15 6.98 3.13 -36.55
CA SER A 15 6.67 4.09 -35.51
C SER A 15 6.91 3.43 -34.14
N VAL A 16 8.02 3.73 -33.50
CA VAL A 16 8.23 3.45 -32.09
C VAL A 16 7.30 4.40 -31.33
N SER A 17 6.20 3.88 -30.81
CA SER A 17 5.37 4.67 -29.89
C SER A 17 6.20 4.88 -28.61
N MET A 18 6.71 6.08 -28.40
CA MET A 18 7.29 6.49 -27.13
C MET A 18 6.15 6.48 -26.10
N GLN A 19 6.10 5.45 -25.27
CA GLN A 19 5.20 5.43 -24.15
C GLN A 19 5.66 6.52 -23.16
N ALA A 20 4.77 7.45 -22.82
CA ALA A 20 5.09 8.51 -21.88
C ALA A 20 5.54 7.90 -20.54
N GLN A 21 6.60 8.48 -19.96
CA GLN A 21 7.10 8.04 -18.66
C GLN A 21 6.03 8.26 -17.58
N PRO A 22 5.77 7.29 -16.69
CA PRO A 22 4.78 7.46 -15.63
C PRO A 22 5.16 8.65 -14.73
N SER A 23 4.15 9.41 -14.31
CA SER A 23 4.34 10.60 -13.48
C SER A 23 3.15 10.82 -12.55
N LEU A 24 3.35 11.62 -11.50
CA LEU A 24 2.30 11.99 -10.54
C LEU A 24 1.95 13.47 -10.67
N GLU A 25 0.65 13.74 -10.83
CA GLU A 25 0.09 15.09 -10.77
C GLU A 25 -0.59 15.28 -9.41
N LYS A 26 -0.11 16.24 -8.59
CA LYS A 26 -0.74 16.53 -7.30
C LYS A 26 -2.14 17.12 -7.52
N LEU A 27 -3.14 16.51 -6.88
CA LEU A 27 -4.53 16.96 -6.92
C LEU A 27 -4.87 17.84 -5.71
N TRP A 28 -4.60 17.32 -4.50
CA TRP A 28 -4.89 18.02 -3.25
C TRP A 28 -4.01 17.47 -2.11
N GLU A 29 -4.04 18.18 -1.00
CA GLU A 29 -3.53 17.78 0.30
C GLU A 29 -4.57 18.16 1.35
N SER A 30 -4.90 17.25 2.27
CA SER A 30 -5.81 17.53 3.37
C SER A 30 -5.22 18.61 4.31
N ASP A 31 -6.03 19.10 5.23
CA ASP A 31 -5.48 19.86 6.36
C ASP A 31 -4.52 18.98 7.21
N THR A 32 -3.76 19.62 8.08
CA THR A 32 -2.73 18.98 8.90
C THR A 32 -3.23 18.63 10.30
N THR A 33 -4.48 18.23 10.43
CA THR A 33 -5.13 17.89 11.71
C THR A 33 -5.12 16.39 12.02
N LEU A 34 -4.68 15.57 11.06
CA LEU A 34 -4.63 14.11 11.22
C LEU A 34 -3.50 13.71 12.17
N ALA A 35 -3.82 12.95 13.20
CA ALA A 35 -2.87 12.56 14.24
C ALA A 35 -1.97 11.40 13.78
N VAL A 36 -0.88 11.71 13.06
CA VAL A 36 0.10 10.76 12.50
C VAL A 36 -0.58 9.72 11.60
N PRO A 37 -1.07 10.14 10.39
CA PRO A 37 -1.69 9.22 9.43
C PRO A 37 -0.63 8.27 8.88
N GLU A 38 -0.91 6.97 8.96
CA GLU A 38 0.05 5.94 8.58
C GLU A 38 -0.37 5.18 7.33
N SER A 39 -1.62 4.73 7.25
CA SER A 39 -2.16 4.05 6.08
C SER A 39 -3.45 4.71 5.60
N VAL A 40 -3.74 4.61 4.31
CA VAL A 40 -4.97 5.12 3.72
C VAL A 40 -5.60 4.07 2.81
N LEU A 41 -6.89 3.77 3.04
CA LEU A 41 -7.62 2.78 2.26
C LEU A 41 -8.86 3.43 1.61
N PRO A 42 -8.91 3.55 0.26
CA PRO A 42 -10.08 4.08 -0.43
C PRO A 42 -11.28 3.15 -0.31
N PHE A 43 -12.48 3.74 -0.16
CA PHE A 43 -13.75 3.03 -0.22
C PHE A 43 -14.79 3.87 -1.00
N ALA A 44 -15.99 3.32 -1.23
CA ALA A 44 -17.00 4.02 -2.04
C ALA A 44 -17.37 5.42 -1.50
N GLY A 45 -17.40 5.59 -0.17
CA GLY A 45 -17.79 6.84 0.51
C GLY A 45 -16.65 7.81 0.80
N GLY A 46 -15.38 7.43 0.56
CA GLY A 46 -14.23 8.26 0.91
C GLY A 46 -12.95 7.46 1.15
N LEU A 47 -12.23 7.83 2.18
CA LEU A 47 -10.96 7.22 2.59
C LEU A 47 -11.02 6.86 4.07
N TYR A 48 -10.69 5.64 4.44
CA TYR A 48 -10.26 5.32 5.80
C TYR A 48 -8.80 5.71 5.96
N VAL A 49 -8.45 6.28 7.11
CA VAL A 49 -7.07 6.65 7.44
C VAL A 49 -6.75 6.13 8.82
N SER A 50 -5.74 5.29 8.96
CA SER A 50 -5.23 4.89 10.27
C SER A 50 -4.43 6.02 10.90
N LEU A 51 -4.70 6.31 12.17
CA LEU A 51 -4.13 7.41 12.93
C LEU A 51 -3.45 6.86 14.16
N ILE A 52 -2.13 6.97 14.23
CA ILE A 52 -1.35 6.45 15.37
C ILE A 52 -1.59 7.27 16.64
N ASP A 53 -1.63 8.60 16.52
CA ASP A 53 -1.85 9.56 17.63
C ASP A 53 -1.05 9.25 18.91
N GLY A 54 0.19 8.84 18.75
CA GLY A 54 1.05 8.46 19.87
C GLY A 54 2.39 7.95 19.40
N SER A 55 2.97 7.06 20.17
CA SER A 55 4.18 6.33 19.78
C SER A 55 3.85 5.28 18.72
N PRO A 56 4.64 5.13 17.66
CA PRO A 56 4.35 4.20 16.57
C PRO A 56 4.28 2.72 16.99
N TRP A 57 4.73 2.36 18.19
CA TRP A 57 4.84 0.98 18.65
C TRP A 57 4.45 0.77 20.12
N GLU A 58 3.70 1.71 20.70
CA GLU A 58 3.22 1.58 22.08
C GLU A 58 1.72 1.24 22.14
N ALA A 59 1.35 0.37 23.07
CA ALA A 59 -0.04 0.01 23.31
C ALA A 59 -0.67 1.03 24.27
N ASP A 60 -0.83 2.29 23.82
CA ASP A 60 -1.27 3.43 24.66
C ASP A 60 -2.76 3.80 24.51
N GLY A 61 -3.46 3.16 23.56
CA GLY A 61 -4.90 3.35 23.35
C GLY A 61 -5.29 4.70 22.73
N LYS A 62 -4.35 5.48 22.19
CA LYS A 62 -4.63 6.82 21.63
C LYS A 62 -5.02 6.79 20.15
N GLY A 63 -4.57 5.75 19.42
CA GLY A 63 -4.81 5.60 18.00
C GLY A 63 -6.28 5.38 17.62
N GLY A 64 -6.55 5.53 16.35
CA GLY A 64 -7.90 5.38 15.81
C GLY A 64 -7.95 5.34 14.29
N ILE A 65 -9.16 5.39 13.75
CA ILE A 65 -9.42 5.50 12.31
C ILE A 65 -10.20 6.78 12.05
N GLY A 66 -9.68 7.58 11.12
CA GLY A 66 -10.39 8.74 10.57
C GLY A 66 -11.05 8.44 9.23
N ILE A 67 -12.00 9.30 8.84
CA ILE A 67 -12.65 9.28 7.52
C ILE A 67 -12.45 10.62 6.85
N LEU A 68 -11.97 10.59 5.59
CA LEU A 68 -11.93 11.74 4.69
C LEU A 68 -12.89 11.51 3.52
N ASP A 69 -13.35 12.58 2.91
CA ASP A 69 -13.97 12.48 1.58
C ASP A 69 -12.90 12.31 0.48
N LYS A 70 -13.32 12.04 -0.74
CA LYS A 70 -12.41 11.85 -1.89
C LYS A 70 -11.67 13.14 -2.32
N ASN A 71 -12.03 14.30 -1.77
CA ASN A 71 -11.38 15.58 -2.01
C ASN A 71 -10.43 16.00 -0.88
N GLY A 72 -10.23 15.13 0.11
CA GLY A 72 -9.29 15.35 1.22
C GLY A 72 -9.87 16.11 2.41
N LYS A 73 -11.19 16.42 2.41
CA LYS A 73 -11.83 17.01 3.57
C LYS A 73 -11.99 15.96 4.67
N VAL A 74 -11.54 16.28 5.88
CA VAL A 74 -11.77 15.43 7.06
C VAL A 74 -13.26 15.45 7.40
N LEU A 75 -13.93 14.31 7.29
CA LEU A 75 -15.33 14.13 7.67
C LEU A 75 -15.49 13.76 9.13
N ASN A 76 -14.63 12.86 9.62
CA ASN A 76 -14.61 12.43 11.00
C ASN A 76 -13.20 11.92 11.36
N ALA A 77 -12.47 12.66 12.18
CA ALA A 77 -11.11 12.28 12.61
C ALA A 77 -11.10 11.18 13.70
N THR A 78 -12.23 10.89 14.30
CA THR A 78 -12.39 9.96 15.44
C THR A 78 -13.50 8.94 15.19
N TRP A 79 -13.60 8.46 13.94
CA TRP A 79 -14.64 7.49 13.57
C TRP A 79 -14.53 6.18 14.37
N VAL A 80 -13.30 5.73 14.63
CA VAL A 80 -12.98 4.68 15.60
C VAL A 80 -11.89 5.21 16.52
N THR A 81 -11.97 4.92 17.80
CA THR A 81 -10.97 5.30 18.82
C THR A 81 -10.61 4.10 19.71
N GLY A 82 -9.56 4.24 20.52
CA GLY A 82 -9.13 3.19 21.45
C GLY A 82 -8.32 2.07 20.80
N LEU A 83 -7.76 2.34 19.62
CA LEU A 83 -6.66 1.57 19.05
C LEU A 83 -5.33 2.10 19.62
N SER A 84 -4.25 1.34 19.48
CA SER A 84 -2.95 1.77 20.01
C SER A 84 -2.11 2.46 18.95
N ALA A 85 -1.60 1.72 17.98
CA ALA A 85 -0.84 2.27 16.87
C ALA A 85 -1.30 1.62 15.56
N PRO A 86 -2.54 1.90 15.12
CA PRO A 86 -3.12 1.26 13.94
C PRO A 86 -2.32 1.63 12.70
N LYS A 87 -2.12 0.63 11.82
CA LYS A 87 -1.31 0.73 10.62
C LYS A 87 -2.09 0.25 9.40
N GLY A 88 -1.56 -0.70 8.64
CA GLY A 88 -2.17 -1.21 7.44
C GLY A 88 -3.60 -1.72 7.63
N MET A 89 -4.41 -1.55 6.59
CA MET A 89 -5.84 -1.84 6.63
C MET A 89 -6.30 -2.62 5.40
N GLY A 90 -7.32 -3.46 5.58
CA GLY A 90 -7.99 -4.16 4.48
C GLY A 90 -9.48 -4.32 4.75
N VAL A 91 -10.30 -4.30 3.70
CA VAL A 91 -11.75 -4.50 3.82
C VAL A 91 -12.16 -5.84 3.18
N TRP A 92 -12.95 -6.61 3.94
CA TRP A 92 -13.61 -7.82 3.45
C TRP A 92 -14.96 -8.00 4.14
N ASP A 93 -15.98 -8.34 3.35
CA ASP A 93 -17.34 -8.65 3.85
C ASP A 93 -17.87 -7.62 4.87
N LYS A 94 -17.84 -6.33 4.51
CA LYS A 94 -18.28 -5.21 5.37
C LYS A 94 -17.51 -5.06 6.69
N LYS A 95 -16.31 -5.61 6.76
CA LYS A 95 -15.42 -5.50 7.89
C LYS A 95 -14.11 -4.86 7.47
N LEU A 96 -13.66 -3.90 8.26
CA LEU A 96 -12.34 -3.32 8.16
C LEU A 96 -11.42 -4.06 9.13
N TYR A 97 -10.36 -4.63 8.62
CA TYR A 97 -9.28 -5.27 9.38
C TYR A 97 -8.14 -4.29 9.51
N VAL A 98 -7.63 -4.11 10.72
CA VAL A 98 -6.59 -3.12 11.05
C VAL A 98 -5.50 -3.80 11.84
N ALA A 99 -4.24 -3.67 11.42
CA ALA A 99 -3.10 -4.10 12.21
C ALA A 99 -2.87 -3.13 13.38
N ASP A 100 -2.81 -3.65 14.61
CA ASP A 100 -2.61 -2.84 15.82
C ASP A 100 -1.68 -3.57 16.81
N ILE A 101 -0.39 -3.26 16.76
CA ILE A 101 0.70 -3.80 17.59
C ILE A 101 0.83 -5.33 17.49
N SER A 102 -0.01 -6.10 18.18
CA SER A 102 0.03 -7.57 18.24
C SER A 102 -1.33 -8.22 17.98
N GLU A 103 -2.31 -7.42 17.56
CA GLU A 103 -3.65 -7.88 17.25
C GLU A 103 -4.15 -7.32 15.92
N VAL A 104 -5.05 -8.02 15.25
CA VAL A 104 -5.81 -7.49 14.14
C VAL A 104 -7.20 -7.14 14.62
N VAL A 105 -7.52 -5.85 14.60
CA VAL A 105 -8.82 -5.34 15.04
C VAL A 105 -9.80 -5.40 13.89
N VAL A 106 -11.00 -5.96 14.16
CA VAL A 106 -12.07 -6.10 13.18
C VAL A 106 -13.18 -5.11 13.50
N ILE A 107 -13.46 -4.23 12.55
CA ILE A 107 -14.38 -3.11 12.70
C ILE A 107 -15.51 -3.23 11.66
N ASN A 108 -16.75 -3.02 12.09
CA ASN A 108 -17.90 -2.96 11.20
C ASN A 108 -17.88 -1.67 10.36
N THR A 109 -17.83 -1.78 9.04
CA THR A 109 -17.72 -0.62 8.15
C THR A 109 -18.96 0.27 8.12
N SER A 110 -20.13 -0.22 8.56
CA SER A 110 -21.36 0.57 8.54
C SER A 110 -21.53 1.50 9.73
N ASN A 111 -20.87 1.21 10.86
CA ASN A 111 -21.08 1.95 12.11
C ASN A 111 -19.83 2.21 12.95
N GLY A 112 -18.65 1.77 12.52
CA GLY A 112 -17.38 1.97 13.22
C GLY A 112 -17.23 1.15 14.52
N LYS A 113 -18.11 0.20 14.82
CA LYS A 113 -17.98 -0.62 16.02
C LYS A 113 -16.90 -1.67 15.87
N ILE A 114 -16.02 -1.77 16.86
CA ILE A 114 -15.08 -2.89 16.99
C ILE A 114 -15.90 -4.15 17.30
N GLU A 115 -15.85 -5.14 16.40
CA GLU A 115 -16.55 -6.41 16.56
C GLU A 115 -15.69 -7.46 17.27
N SER A 116 -14.39 -7.46 17.00
CA SER A 116 -13.45 -8.38 17.64
C SER A 116 -12.01 -7.89 17.53
N LYS A 117 -11.16 -8.46 18.36
CA LYS A 117 -9.70 -8.31 18.34
C LYS A 117 -9.09 -9.69 18.22
N ILE A 118 -8.38 -9.93 17.13
CA ILE A 118 -7.74 -11.21 16.81
C ILE A 118 -6.30 -11.10 17.27
N LYS A 119 -5.98 -11.68 18.42
CA LYS A 119 -4.62 -11.72 18.90
C LYS A 119 -3.76 -12.63 18.03
N VAL A 120 -2.61 -12.13 17.59
CA VAL A 120 -1.60 -12.91 16.86
C VAL A 120 -0.50 -13.30 17.85
N GLU A 121 -0.57 -14.54 18.34
CA GLU A 121 0.36 -14.99 19.38
C GLU A 121 1.83 -14.91 18.91
N GLY A 122 2.66 -14.33 19.75
CA GLY A 122 4.07 -14.12 19.47
C GLY A 122 4.38 -12.93 18.54
N ALA A 123 3.37 -12.25 17.99
CA ALA A 123 3.61 -11.04 17.21
C ALA A 123 4.10 -9.89 18.10
N ALA A 124 4.91 -9.02 17.51
CA ALA A 124 5.52 -7.89 18.20
C ALA A 124 5.13 -6.53 17.59
N ASN A 125 5.24 -6.39 16.27
CA ASN A 125 5.00 -5.14 15.55
C ASN A 125 4.26 -5.45 14.25
N LEU A 126 2.97 -5.80 14.35
CA LEU A 126 2.11 -5.95 13.17
C LEU A 126 2.05 -4.63 12.42
N ASN A 127 2.17 -4.71 11.10
CA ASN A 127 2.28 -3.52 10.26
C ASN A 127 1.25 -3.53 9.12
N ASP A 128 1.55 -4.06 7.96
CA ASP A 128 0.64 -3.96 6.83
C ASP A 128 -0.32 -5.15 6.72
N ILE A 129 -1.49 -4.89 6.13
CA ILE A 129 -2.54 -5.88 5.88
C ILE A 129 -2.93 -5.90 4.40
N THR A 130 -3.01 -7.10 3.84
CA THR A 130 -3.71 -7.34 2.60
C THR A 130 -4.70 -8.50 2.74
N ILE A 131 -5.75 -8.50 1.91
CA ILE A 131 -6.78 -9.54 1.92
C ILE A 131 -6.92 -10.09 0.50
N ASP A 132 -6.89 -11.40 0.36
CA ASP A 132 -7.07 -12.04 -0.95
C ASP A 132 -8.55 -12.15 -1.35
N ASP A 133 -8.79 -12.64 -2.56
CA ASP A 133 -10.14 -12.83 -3.14
C ASP A 133 -11.00 -13.89 -2.45
N LYS A 134 -10.44 -14.60 -1.46
CA LYS A 134 -11.13 -15.60 -0.63
C LYS A 134 -11.36 -15.14 0.81
N GLY A 135 -10.95 -13.89 1.12
CA GLY A 135 -11.06 -13.32 2.46
C GLY A 135 -10.00 -13.81 3.44
N VAL A 136 -8.90 -14.35 2.96
CA VAL A 136 -7.73 -14.64 3.80
C VAL A 136 -7.01 -13.33 4.05
N VAL A 137 -6.85 -12.97 5.32
CA VAL A 137 -6.13 -11.77 5.74
C VAL A 137 -4.66 -12.15 5.95
N TYR A 138 -3.75 -11.41 5.31
CA TYR A 138 -2.31 -11.51 5.54
C TYR A 138 -1.87 -10.26 6.29
N VAL A 139 -1.03 -10.42 7.30
CA VAL A 139 -0.49 -9.33 8.10
C VAL A 139 1.02 -9.52 8.32
N SER A 140 1.80 -8.47 8.07
CA SER A 140 3.24 -8.46 8.33
C SER A 140 3.56 -8.15 9.80
N ASP A 141 4.62 -8.73 10.33
CA ASP A 141 5.28 -8.34 11.58
C ASP A 141 6.68 -7.83 11.25
N SER A 142 6.84 -6.53 11.21
CA SER A 142 8.08 -5.89 10.77
C SER A 142 9.25 -6.15 11.72
N LYS A 143 9.00 -6.34 13.00
CA LYS A 143 10.05 -6.60 14.00
C LYS A 143 10.59 -8.02 13.94
N LEU A 144 9.70 -8.99 13.73
CA LEU A 144 10.07 -10.40 13.72
C LEU A 144 10.37 -10.94 12.32
N GLY A 145 10.09 -10.16 11.27
CA GLY A 145 10.28 -10.60 9.89
C GLY A 145 9.32 -11.71 9.48
N ASN A 146 8.10 -11.68 10.00
CA ASN A 146 7.09 -12.69 9.76
C ASN A 146 5.92 -12.14 8.96
N VAL A 147 5.24 -13.01 8.23
CA VAL A 147 3.88 -12.79 7.72
C VAL A 147 2.98 -13.84 8.33
N HIS A 148 1.91 -13.40 8.95
CA HIS A 148 0.84 -14.27 9.43
C HIS A 148 -0.32 -14.26 8.44
N LYS A 149 -1.06 -15.35 8.35
CA LYS A 149 -2.37 -15.36 7.67
C LYS A 149 -3.46 -15.69 8.66
N ILE A 150 -4.61 -15.08 8.47
CA ILE A 150 -5.79 -15.26 9.33
C ILE A 150 -6.91 -15.83 8.48
N VAL A 151 -7.34 -17.03 8.79
CA VAL A 151 -8.41 -17.73 8.10
C VAL A 151 -9.57 -17.92 9.08
N LYS A 152 -10.74 -17.33 8.78
CA LYS A 152 -11.92 -17.41 9.67
C LYS A 152 -11.59 -17.03 11.12
N GLY A 153 -10.81 -15.95 11.30
CA GLY A 153 -10.41 -15.43 12.60
C GLY A 153 -9.31 -16.22 13.33
N LYS A 154 -8.71 -17.22 12.70
CA LYS A 154 -7.61 -18.01 13.27
C LYS A 154 -6.28 -17.62 12.63
N PRO A 155 -5.37 -16.97 13.38
CA PRO A 155 -4.05 -16.62 12.86
C PRO A 155 -3.12 -17.84 12.86
N GLU A 156 -2.26 -17.91 11.85
CA GLU A 156 -1.17 -18.87 11.77
C GLU A 156 0.05 -18.22 11.06
N LEU A 157 1.25 -18.65 11.43
CA LEU A 157 2.47 -18.21 10.76
C LEU A 157 2.44 -18.69 9.29
N TYR A 158 2.66 -17.77 8.35
CA TYR A 158 2.61 -18.08 6.93
C TYR A 158 3.99 -18.10 6.28
N ILE A 159 4.78 -17.04 6.49
CA ILE A 159 6.17 -16.90 6.01
C ILE A 159 7.00 -16.34 7.17
N SER A 160 8.26 -16.77 7.30
CA SER A 160 9.21 -16.28 8.30
C SER A 160 10.54 -15.86 7.67
N ASP A 161 11.43 -15.35 8.51
CA ASP A 161 12.82 -15.02 8.17
C ASP A 161 12.99 -13.93 7.11
N LEU A 162 12.00 -13.03 7.01
CA LEU A 162 12.04 -11.85 6.14
C LEU A 162 12.76 -10.70 6.83
N LYS A 163 13.61 -10.00 6.08
CA LYS A 163 14.31 -8.82 6.63
C LYS A 163 13.39 -7.60 6.57
N ASN A 164 12.96 -7.09 7.74
CA ASN A 164 12.16 -5.85 7.84
C ASN A 164 10.97 -5.86 6.88
N VAL A 165 10.18 -6.93 6.87
CA VAL A 165 8.98 -6.99 6.05
C VAL A 165 7.99 -5.90 6.48
N ASN A 166 7.44 -5.16 5.52
CA ASN A 166 6.45 -4.12 5.74
C ASN A 166 5.27 -4.33 4.79
N GLY A 167 5.18 -3.60 3.68
CA GLY A 167 4.08 -3.64 2.75
C GLY A 167 3.77 -5.03 2.19
N LEU A 168 2.49 -5.34 2.09
CA LEU A 168 1.96 -6.58 1.55
C LEU A 168 0.91 -6.31 0.48
N LYS A 169 0.89 -7.12 -0.59
CA LYS A 169 -0.23 -7.08 -1.55
C LYS A 169 -0.53 -8.47 -2.11
N ALA A 170 -1.72 -8.96 -1.85
CA ALA A 170 -2.25 -10.16 -2.51
C ALA A 170 -2.74 -9.80 -3.91
N VAL A 171 -2.25 -10.51 -4.93
CA VAL A 171 -2.64 -10.33 -6.33
C VAL A 171 -2.87 -11.69 -6.97
N GLY A 172 -4.12 -12.07 -7.17
CA GLY A 172 -4.48 -13.42 -7.60
C GLY A 172 -4.00 -14.46 -6.59
N SER A 173 -3.10 -15.36 -7.01
CA SER A 173 -2.52 -16.39 -6.14
C SER A 173 -1.18 -16.01 -5.52
N ASP A 174 -0.66 -14.86 -5.86
CA ASP A 174 0.66 -14.41 -5.45
C ASP A 174 0.55 -13.37 -4.30
N LEU A 175 1.55 -13.35 -3.42
CA LEU A 175 1.70 -12.34 -2.39
C LEU A 175 2.98 -11.54 -2.67
N TYR A 176 2.83 -10.24 -2.89
CA TYR A 176 3.95 -9.32 -2.95
C TYR A 176 4.30 -8.84 -1.55
N LEU A 177 5.60 -8.70 -1.29
CA LEU A 177 6.13 -8.31 0.02
C LEU A 177 7.23 -7.27 -0.19
N LEU A 178 7.14 -6.18 0.54
CA LEU A 178 8.22 -5.22 0.63
C LEU A 178 9.07 -5.55 1.86
N THR A 179 10.37 -5.70 1.64
CA THR A 179 11.33 -6.02 2.69
C THR A 179 12.37 -4.90 2.82
N ALA A 180 13.50 -5.13 3.46
CA ALA A 180 14.52 -4.08 3.70
C ALA A 180 14.83 -3.26 2.43
N ASN A 181 15.04 -3.92 1.28
CA ASN A 181 15.25 -3.25 -0.01
C ASN A 181 14.63 -4.01 -1.18
N ASP A 182 14.10 -5.22 -0.95
CA ASP A 182 13.60 -6.05 -2.02
C ASP A 182 12.08 -6.01 -2.11
N VAL A 183 11.60 -5.98 -3.35
CA VAL A 183 10.23 -6.32 -3.70
C VAL A 183 10.21 -7.81 -4.02
N LEU A 184 9.67 -8.60 -3.12
CA LEU A 184 9.56 -10.04 -3.28
C LEU A 184 8.16 -10.41 -3.76
N LYS A 185 8.09 -11.51 -4.49
CA LYS A 185 6.84 -12.18 -4.84
C LYS A 185 6.90 -13.63 -4.36
N ALA A 186 5.97 -14.01 -3.49
CA ALA A 186 5.74 -15.39 -3.08
C ALA A 186 4.58 -15.98 -3.88
N ASP A 187 4.79 -17.11 -4.56
CA ASP A 187 3.72 -17.85 -5.21
C ASP A 187 2.87 -18.64 -4.19
N ARG A 188 1.81 -19.31 -4.66
CA ARG A 188 0.95 -20.15 -3.82
C ARG A 188 1.68 -21.26 -3.05
N ASN A 189 2.88 -21.66 -3.50
CA ASN A 189 3.73 -22.65 -2.84
C ASN A 189 4.77 -21.99 -1.94
N LYS A 190 4.67 -20.66 -1.73
CA LYS A 190 5.61 -19.83 -0.97
C LYS A 190 7.02 -19.75 -1.59
N LYS A 191 7.16 -20.08 -2.88
CA LYS A 191 8.42 -19.88 -3.58
C LYS A 191 8.63 -18.38 -3.80
N MET A 192 9.71 -17.86 -3.25
CA MET A 192 10.08 -16.45 -3.33
C MET A 192 10.86 -16.16 -4.61
N THR A 193 10.55 -14.98 -5.20
CA THR A 193 11.30 -14.41 -6.32
C THR A 193 11.48 -12.92 -6.04
N THR A 194 12.70 -12.39 -6.15
CA THR A 194 12.94 -10.95 -6.16
C THR A 194 12.48 -10.38 -7.49
N VAL A 195 11.55 -9.42 -7.43
CA VAL A 195 10.98 -8.74 -8.61
C VAL A 195 11.76 -7.46 -8.91
N ALA A 196 12.10 -6.71 -7.86
CA ALA A 196 12.88 -5.48 -7.96
C ALA A 196 13.68 -5.25 -6.66
N THR A 197 14.64 -4.33 -6.71
CA THR A 197 15.38 -3.86 -5.53
C THR A 197 15.31 -2.34 -5.49
N THR A 198 14.80 -1.79 -4.40
CA THR A 198 14.64 -0.36 -4.14
C THR A 198 15.89 0.22 -3.47
N GLU A 199 16.09 1.53 -3.54
CA GLU A 199 17.18 2.22 -2.84
C GLU A 199 17.04 2.10 -1.30
N ILE A 200 15.80 2.16 -0.82
CA ILE A 200 15.42 2.05 0.60
C ILE A 200 14.18 1.18 0.75
N GLY A 201 13.96 0.63 1.94
CA GLY A 201 12.83 -0.25 2.22
C GLY A 201 11.48 0.35 1.85
N GLY A 202 10.66 -0.46 1.18
CA GLY A 202 9.30 -0.06 0.82
C GLY A 202 8.33 -0.12 2.00
N ASP A 203 7.28 0.70 1.93
CA ASP A 203 6.21 0.81 2.93
C ASP A 203 4.89 0.27 2.39
N GLY A 204 4.29 0.91 1.38
CA GLY A 204 3.08 0.46 0.72
C GLY A 204 3.30 0.03 -0.73
N ILE A 205 2.49 -0.91 -1.23
CA ILE A 205 2.52 -1.38 -2.62
C ILE A 205 1.11 -1.56 -3.17
N GLU A 206 0.79 -0.90 -4.30
CA GLU A 206 -0.52 -0.98 -4.94
C GLU A 206 -0.42 -1.32 -6.43
N PRO A 207 -1.17 -2.32 -6.92
CA PRO A 207 -1.25 -2.62 -8.34
C PRO A 207 -2.00 -1.52 -9.09
N VAL A 208 -1.43 -1.03 -10.20
CA VAL A 208 -2.01 0.06 -10.99
C VAL A 208 -2.50 -0.36 -12.36
N GLY A 209 -2.58 -1.65 -12.60
CA GLY A 209 -3.00 -2.27 -13.86
C GLY A 209 -1.84 -2.79 -14.68
N ASN A 210 -2.12 -3.63 -15.68
CA ASN A 210 -1.15 -4.19 -16.63
C ASN A 210 0.03 -4.99 -16.02
N GLY A 211 -0.06 -5.35 -14.74
CA GLY A 211 1.03 -5.97 -13.99
C GLY A 211 2.03 -4.97 -13.40
N ASP A 212 1.69 -3.69 -13.42
CA ASP A 212 2.50 -2.60 -12.90
C ASP A 212 2.05 -2.20 -11.48
N TYR A 213 2.94 -1.55 -10.72
CA TYR A 213 2.72 -1.20 -9.32
C TYR A 213 3.22 0.22 -9.01
N VAL A 214 2.64 0.84 -7.99
CA VAL A 214 3.20 1.98 -7.28
C VAL A 214 3.69 1.51 -5.92
N ILE A 215 4.86 1.95 -5.52
CA ILE A 215 5.51 1.60 -4.25
C ILE A 215 5.86 2.89 -3.52
N SER A 216 5.51 2.99 -2.25
CA SER A 216 6.02 4.03 -1.36
C SER A 216 7.15 3.49 -0.49
N CYS A 217 8.03 4.39 -0.08
CA CYS A 217 9.10 4.15 0.88
C CYS A 217 9.01 5.25 1.95
N TRP A 218 8.83 4.88 3.20
CA TRP A 218 8.50 5.77 4.30
C TRP A 218 9.31 7.10 4.38
N PRO A 219 10.62 7.15 4.07
CA PRO A 219 11.37 8.40 4.16
C PRO A 219 10.99 9.49 3.15
N GLY A 220 10.09 9.21 2.18
CA GLY A 220 9.62 10.19 1.22
C GLY A 220 9.97 9.89 -0.23
N LEU A 221 10.09 8.62 -0.61
CA LEU A 221 10.39 8.19 -1.97
C LEU A 221 9.27 7.31 -2.50
N MET A 222 8.89 7.48 -3.77
CA MET A 222 7.90 6.64 -4.43
C MET A 222 8.37 6.19 -5.80
N TYR A 223 8.07 4.95 -6.15
CA TYR A 223 8.40 4.35 -7.43
C TYR A 223 7.16 3.88 -8.19
N TYR A 224 7.27 3.94 -9.49
CA TYR A 224 6.51 3.08 -10.41
C TYR A 224 7.37 1.87 -10.73
N MET A 225 6.84 0.69 -10.57
CA MET A 225 7.45 -0.57 -10.96
C MET A 225 6.66 -1.17 -12.12
N ASP A 226 7.28 -1.34 -13.28
CA ASP A 226 6.64 -2.03 -14.39
C ASP A 226 6.58 -3.55 -14.16
N LYS A 227 5.82 -4.24 -14.98
CA LYS A 227 5.65 -5.71 -14.91
C LYS A 227 6.95 -6.52 -15.03
N ASN A 228 8.04 -5.89 -15.50
CA ASN A 228 9.35 -6.51 -15.61
C ASN A 228 10.27 -6.19 -14.42
N GLY A 229 9.75 -5.44 -13.42
CA GLY A 229 10.49 -5.03 -12.22
C GLY A 229 11.35 -3.78 -12.41
N LYS A 230 11.25 -3.08 -13.55
CA LYS A 230 11.96 -1.82 -13.74
C LYS A 230 11.33 -0.72 -12.91
N LEU A 231 12.14 -0.07 -12.09
CA LEU A 231 11.73 1.05 -11.24
C LEU A 231 11.92 2.39 -11.95
N THR A 232 10.94 3.28 -11.79
CA THR A 232 10.99 4.69 -12.19
C THR A 232 10.58 5.53 -10.99
N THR A 233 11.41 6.49 -10.57
CA THR A 233 11.06 7.39 -9.47
C THR A 233 9.89 8.29 -9.88
N LEU A 234 8.82 8.27 -9.10
CA LEU A 234 7.63 9.11 -9.27
C LEU A 234 7.68 10.37 -8.40
N LEU A 235 8.20 10.23 -7.19
CA LEU A 235 8.23 11.31 -6.19
C LEU A 235 9.44 11.11 -5.28
N ASP A 236 10.14 12.21 -4.99
CA ASP A 236 11.16 12.27 -3.95
C ASP A 236 10.94 13.53 -3.12
N THR A 237 10.57 13.35 -1.85
CA THR A 237 10.27 14.43 -0.89
C THR A 237 11.17 14.37 0.34
N ARG A 238 12.27 13.60 0.27
CA ARG A 238 13.20 13.40 1.38
C ARG A 238 13.84 14.71 1.85
N ASP A 239 14.22 15.56 0.91
CA ASP A 239 14.79 16.91 1.22
C ASP A 239 13.77 17.82 1.92
N GLN A 240 12.47 17.58 1.68
CA GLN A 240 11.38 18.32 2.32
C GLN A 240 11.01 17.71 3.68
N LYS A 241 11.66 16.61 4.10
CA LYS A 241 11.32 15.83 5.31
C LYS A 241 9.82 15.46 5.34
N ARG A 242 9.29 15.03 4.20
CA ARG A 242 7.90 14.64 4.05
C ARG A 242 7.86 13.15 3.78
N ASN A 243 7.24 12.41 4.68
CA ASN A 243 7.10 10.96 4.56
C ASN A 243 6.10 10.60 3.46
N THR A 244 6.27 9.40 2.91
CA THR A 244 5.31 8.71 2.05
C THR A 244 5.06 7.33 2.67
N ALA A 245 4.09 7.27 3.59
CA ALA A 245 3.78 6.07 4.33
C ALA A 245 2.93 5.09 3.50
N ASP A 246 2.17 4.20 4.12
CA ASP A 246 1.42 3.16 3.41
C ASP A 246 0.30 3.75 2.54
N ILE A 247 0.42 3.55 1.24
CA ILE A 247 -0.42 4.18 0.21
C ILE A 247 -1.69 3.38 -0.09
N GLY A 248 -2.74 4.11 -0.51
CA GLY A 248 -3.92 3.50 -1.14
C GLY A 248 -4.10 3.95 -2.58
N TYR A 249 -4.76 3.14 -3.40
CA TYR A 249 -4.99 3.44 -4.81
C TYR A 249 -6.44 3.27 -5.21
N ASP A 250 -7.03 4.31 -5.82
CA ASP A 250 -8.33 4.24 -6.50
C ASP A 250 -8.09 3.94 -7.99
N ALA A 251 -8.26 2.68 -8.37
CA ALA A 251 -8.03 2.23 -9.75
C ALA A 251 -9.00 2.88 -10.76
N SER A 252 -10.22 3.24 -10.33
CA SER A 252 -11.23 3.84 -11.22
C SER A 252 -10.87 5.25 -11.66
N GLN A 253 -10.17 6.00 -10.82
CA GLN A 253 -9.75 7.38 -11.07
C GLN A 253 -8.23 7.51 -11.27
N ARG A 254 -7.47 6.42 -11.11
CA ARG A 254 -6.00 6.40 -11.13
C ARG A 254 -5.40 7.37 -10.12
N ILE A 255 -5.96 7.41 -8.89
CA ILE A 255 -5.50 8.29 -7.83
C ILE A 255 -4.75 7.48 -6.77
N VAL A 256 -3.52 7.89 -6.47
CA VAL A 256 -2.72 7.41 -5.35
C VAL A 256 -2.91 8.36 -4.18
N TYR A 257 -3.30 7.83 -3.02
CA TYR A 257 -3.39 8.56 -1.76
C TYR A 257 -2.19 8.24 -0.89
N VAL A 258 -1.56 9.27 -0.36
CA VAL A 258 -0.26 9.17 0.33
C VAL A 258 -0.35 9.82 1.71
N PRO A 259 -0.32 9.03 2.79
CA PRO A 259 -0.22 9.61 4.15
C PRO A 259 1.17 10.20 4.35
N THR A 260 1.23 11.38 4.98
CA THR A 260 2.49 12.11 5.16
C THR A 260 3.07 11.98 6.57
N PHE A 261 2.58 11.06 7.36
CA PHE A 261 3.00 10.69 8.71
C PHE A 261 3.19 11.92 9.62
N PHE A 262 4.42 12.39 9.82
CA PHE A 262 4.73 13.55 10.69
C PHE A 262 4.22 14.89 10.14
N ARG A 263 3.88 14.99 8.86
CA ARG A 263 3.24 16.20 8.30
C ARG A 263 1.74 16.23 8.54
N LYS A 264 1.16 15.14 9.12
CA LYS A 264 -0.21 15.06 9.61
C LYS A 264 -1.28 15.32 8.53
N SER A 265 -1.00 14.97 7.29
CA SER A 265 -1.93 15.12 6.15
C SER A 265 -1.97 13.86 5.28
N VAL A 266 -2.94 13.79 4.41
CA VAL A 266 -2.99 12.88 3.26
C VAL A 266 -2.88 13.71 1.98
N MET A 267 -2.08 13.26 1.03
CA MET A 267 -1.95 13.84 -0.30
C MET A 267 -2.58 12.93 -1.33
N ALA A 268 -3.19 13.51 -2.36
CA ALA A 268 -3.68 12.75 -3.51
C ALA A 268 -2.94 13.16 -4.79
N TYR A 269 -2.58 12.14 -5.55
CA TYR A 269 -1.91 12.32 -6.84
C TYR A 269 -2.61 11.50 -7.90
N ARG A 270 -2.76 12.08 -9.11
CA ARG A 270 -3.18 11.33 -10.30
C ARG A 270 -1.97 10.69 -10.96
N LEU A 271 -2.02 9.39 -11.16
CA LEU A 271 -1.03 8.66 -11.94
C LEU A 271 -1.34 8.82 -13.45
N LYS A 272 -0.42 9.41 -14.17
CA LYS A 272 -0.47 9.63 -15.64
C LYS A 272 0.18 8.49 -16.40
#